data_be0d7cbd2e3a71af0b1f4195bcbad589
#
_entry.id   be0d7cbd2e3a71af0b1f4195bcbad589
#
_cell.length_a   1.000
_cell.length_b   1.000
_cell.length_c   1.000
_cell.angle_alpha   90.00
_cell.angle_beta   90.00
_cell.angle_gamma   90.00
#
_symmetry.space_group_name_H-M   'P 1'
#
loop_
_entity.id
_entity.type
_entity.pdbx_description
1 polymer ?
#
loop_
_entity_poly.entity_id
_entity_poly.type
_entity_poly.pdbx_seq_one_letter_code
_entity_poly.pdbx_strand_id
1 'polypeptide(L)'
;MKNKTWLCFPVIQAAALIQTASGAAWTDVAFTAALAWLLLRIPRVRELPEWLGGLRIIWNAFLIGQVLGWFSDCWPGFGIWAAAGLLLLSLWQTGKGNKAVAASVSVLGLFQLALIGGVLAAGVQSIRPANLQPRFPAFQGWLLTALLLPTLGTEEESGSLWPGLWAVGISLVSGGVVPAGSLQTGENAFREMSRSLSVFGKIRRLESLTAVGLSLGFFTLLCLLLGQGNERGVKWMFPALAGFSLLLVGCAIPGNYAALISVVLWILLPALLRAVSGKS
;
A
#
# COMPACT_ATOMS: atom_id res chain seq x y z
N MET A 1 -14.10 16.99 10.24
CA MET A 1 -13.60 15.78 10.92
C MET A 1 -12.09 15.94 11.08
N LYS A 2 -11.63 16.26 12.30
CA LYS A 2 -10.26 16.76 12.56
C LYS A 2 -9.14 15.71 12.69
N ASN A 3 -9.34 14.43 12.39
CA ASN A 3 -8.28 13.41 12.53
C ASN A 3 -8.32 12.38 11.40
N LYS A 4 -7.93 12.80 10.19
CA LYS A 4 -7.75 11.90 9.07
C LYS A 4 -6.40 11.14 9.10
N THR A 5 -5.52 11.50 10.03
CA THR A 5 -4.20 10.87 10.21
C THR A 5 -4.28 9.36 10.43
N TRP A 6 -5.35 8.88 11.07
CA TRP A 6 -5.58 7.45 11.29
C TRP A 6 -5.84 6.66 10.00
N LEU A 7 -6.37 7.31 8.95
CA LEU A 7 -6.59 6.66 7.64
C LEU A 7 -5.27 6.35 6.93
N CYS A 8 -4.19 7.08 7.27
CA CYS A 8 -2.88 6.87 6.69
C CYS A 8 -2.23 5.55 7.14
N PHE A 9 -2.47 5.12 8.38
CA PHE A 9 -1.85 3.92 8.93
C PHE A 9 -2.16 2.65 8.13
N PRO A 10 -3.43 2.30 7.84
CA PRO A 10 -3.76 1.10 7.09
C PRO A 10 -3.13 1.09 5.69
N VAL A 11 -3.11 2.24 5.02
CA VAL A 11 -2.52 2.38 3.68
C VAL A 11 -1.02 2.15 3.71
N ILE A 12 -0.34 2.77 4.66
CA ILE A 12 1.10 2.65 4.82
C ILE A 12 1.48 1.24 5.24
N GLN A 13 0.71 0.60 6.12
CA GLN A 13 0.93 -0.79 6.48
C GLN A 13 0.77 -1.71 5.27
N ALA A 14 -0.31 -1.55 4.49
CA ALA A 14 -0.54 -2.34 3.30
C ALA A 14 0.58 -2.15 2.27
N ALA A 15 0.96 -0.91 2.01
CA ALA A 15 2.03 -0.57 1.07
C ALA A 15 3.40 -1.12 1.54
N ALA A 16 3.72 -1.01 2.84
CA ALA A 16 4.95 -1.56 3.40
C ALA A 16 4.98 -3.09 3.30
N LEU A 17 3.87 -3.76 3.57
CA LEU A 17 3.75 -5.21 3.45
C LEU A 17 3.92 -5.67 1.99
N ILE A 18 3.37 -4.93 1.04
CA ILE A 18 3.55 -5.19 -0.39
C ILE A 18 5.01 -4.95 -0.79
N GLN A 19 5.64 -3.90 -0.28
CA GLN A 19 7.04 -3.61 -0.59
C GLN A 19 7.99 -4.67 -0.02
N THR A 20 7.68 -5.28 1.13
CA THR A 20 8.45 -6.42 1.64
C THR A 20 8.33 -7.66 0.74
N ALA A 21 7.25 -7.79 -0.04
CA ALA A 21 7.10 -8.85 -1.05
C ALA A 21 8.06 -8.68 -2.25
N SER A 22 8.51 -7.47 -2.53
CA SER A 22 9.52 -7.20 -3.57
C SER A 22 10.97 -7.45 -3.10
N GLY A 23 11.16 -7.90 -1.87
CA GLY A 23 12.49 -8.08 -1.28
C GLY A 23 13.23 -6.78 -0.97
N ALA A 24 12.50 -5.66 -0.90
CA ALA A 24 13.09 -4.35 -0.61
C ALA A 24 13.75 -4.33 0.78
N ALA A 25 14.96 -3.80 0.84
CA ALA A 25 15.66 -3.60 2.09
C ALA A 25 14.96 -2.52 2.95
N TRP A 26 15.14 -2.56 4.26
CA TRP A 26 14.57 -1.55 5.16
C TRP A 26 15.02 -0.11 4.79
N THR A 27 16.21 0.05 4.24
CA THR A 27 16.75 1.33 3.75
C THR A 27 15.94 1.87 2.56
N ASP A 28 15.47 1.00 1.66
CA ASP A 28 14.61 1.38 0.54
C ASP A 28 13.24 1.85 1.04
N VAL A 29 12.67 1.16 2.03
CA VAL A 29 11.39 1.56 2.64
C VAL A 29 11.53 2.90 3.37
N ALA A 30 12.63 3.12 4.10
CA ALA A 30 12.90 4.39 4.77
C ALA A 30 13.02 5.54 3.76
N PHE A 31 13.78 5.33 2.69
CA PHE A 31 13.96 6.32 1.64
C PHE A 31 12.64 6.66 0.94
N THR A 32 11.86 5.65 0.53
CA THR A 32 10.58 5.86 -0.17
C THR A 32 9.52 6.49 0.73
N ALA A 33 9.50 6.15 2.03
CA ALA A 33 8.62 6.78 3.00
C ALA A 33 8.96 8.27 3.20
N ALA A 34 10.26 8.60 3.33
CA ALA A 34 10.74 9.97 3.44
C ALA A 34 10.45 10.77 2.17
N LEU A 35 10.69 10.19 1.00
CA LEU A 35 10.39 10.81 -0.29
C LEU A 35 8.89 11.07 -0.45
N ALA A 36 8.03 10.11 -0.16
CA ALA A 36 6.58 10.29 -0.23
C ALA A 36 6.12 11.41 0.71
N TRP A 37 6.66 11.47 1.93
CA TRP A 37 6.35 12.51 2.89
C TRP A 37 6.78 13.90 2.42
N LEU A 38 7.97 14.03 1.82
CA LEU A 38 8.45 15.31 1.24
C LEU A 38 7.58 15.73 0.06
N LEU A 39 7.27 14.80 -0.85
CA LEU A 39 6.45 15.06 -2.03
C LEU A 39 5.02 15.49 -1.66
N LEU A 40 4.44 14.94 -0.60
CA LEU A 40 3.12 15.32 -0.12
C LEU A 40 3.06 16.74 0.45
N ARG A 41 4.18 17.36 0.78
CA ARG A 41 4.28 18.77 1.23
C ARG A 41 4.32 19.79 0.10
N ILE A 42 4.53 19.35 -1.14
CA ILE A 42 4.55 20.27 -2.29
C ILE A 42 3.16 20.85 -2.50
N PRO A 43 3.03 22.20 -2.53
CA PRO A 43 1.75 22.86 -2.76
C PRO A 43 1.18 22.50 -4.15
N ARG A 44 -0.13 22.19 -4.21
CA ARG A 44 -0.81 21.72 -5.41
C ARG A 44 -2.10 22.51 -5.66
N VAL A 45 -2.58 22.53 -6.90
CA VAL A 45 -3.90 23.08 -7.24
C VAL A 45 -4.99 22.20 -6.66
N ARG A 46 -6.01 22.78 -6.06
CA ARG A 46 -7.17 22.06 -5.51
C ARG A 46 -8.13 21.59 -6.61
N GLU A 47 -8.42 22.48 -7.54
CA GLU A 47 -9.31 22.19 -8.66
C GLU A 47 -8.51 21.65 -9.83
N LEU A 48 -8.68 20.37 -10.12
CA LEU A 48 -7.98 19.69 -11.19
C LEU A 48 -8.80 19.71 -12.46
N PRO A 49 -8.18 19.93 -13.63
CA PRO A 49 -8.87 19.79 -14.91
C PRO A 49 -9.37 18.35 -15.09
N GLU A 50 -10.50 18.21 -15.78
CA GLU A 50 -11.19 16.92 -15.97
C GLU A 50 -10.29 15.85 -16.60
N TRP A 51 -9.47 16.25 -17.59
CA TRP A 51 -8.54 15.33 -18.26
C TRP A 51 -7.54 14.68 -17.28
N LEU A 52 -7.02 15.46 -16.32
CA LEU A 52 -6.09 14.93 -15.30
C LEU A 52 -6.82 13.98 -14.35
N GLY A 53 -8.09 14.29 -14.05
CA GLY A 53 -8.96 13.40 -13.32
C GLY A 53 -9.15 12.06 -14.00
N GLY A 54 -9.37 12.07 -15.32
CA GLY A 54 -9.49 10.86 -16.15
C GLY A 54 -8.20 10.02 -16.13
N LEU A 55 -7.04 10.65 -16.32
CA LEU A 55 -5.74 9.95 -16.25
C LEU A 55 -5.50 9.29 -14.88
N ARG A 56 -5.87 9.97 -13.79
CA ARG A 56 -5.76 9.39 -12.44
C ARG A 56 -6.66 8.16 -12.24
N ILE A 57 -7.86 8.16 -12.82
CA ILE A 57 -8.77 7.02 -12.75
C ILE A 57 -8.18 5.82 -13.50
N ILE A 58 -7.66 6.03 -14.70
CA ILE A 58 -6.97 4.99 -15.48
C ILE A 58 -5.79 4.45 -14.70
N TRP A 59 -4.98 5.32 -14.11
CA TRP A 59 -3.84 4.90 -13.31
C TRP A 59 -4.25 4.12 -12.05
N ASN A 60 -5.32 4.54 -11.37
CA ASN A 60 -5.87 3.77 -10.24
C ASN A 60 -6.33 2.38 -10.67
N ALA A 61 -6.87 2.20 -11.88
CA ALA A 61 -7.20 0.87 -12.39
C ALA A 61 -5.95 -0.04 -12.49
N PHE A 62 -4.82 0.51 -12.97
CA PHE A 62 -3.55 -0.22 -12.95
C PHE A 62 -3.11 -0.60 -11.55
N LEU A 63 -3.16 0.32 -10.60
CA LEU A 63 -2.79 0.05 -9.20
C LEU A 63 -3.70 -1.00 -8.57
N ILE A 64 -5.00 -0.96 -8.83
CA ILE A 64 -5.96 -1.99 -8.38
C ILE A 64 -5.57 -3.36 -8.93
N GLY A 65 -5.26 -3.46 -10.21
CA GLY A 65 -4.80 -4.70 -10.84
C GLY A 65 -3.53 -5.25 -10.17
N GLN A 66 -2.55 -4.39 -9.88
CA GLN A 66 -1.33 -4.78 -9.17
C GLN A 66 -1.62 -5.27 -7.75
N VAL A 67 -2.44 -4.55 -6.98
CA VAL A 67 -2.83 -4.92 -5.61
C VAL A 67 -3.55 -6.27 -5.59
N LEU A 68 -4.44 -6.52 -6.54
CA LEU A 68 -5.12 -7.79 -6.70
C LEU A 68 -4.16 -8.93 -7.06
N GLY A 69 -3.16 -8.65 -7.90
CA GLY A 69 -2.10 -9.60 -8.25
C GLY A 69 -1.32 -10.05 -7.02
N TRP A 70 -0.80 -9.11 -6.24
CA TRP A 70 -0.08 -9.44 -5.00
C TRP A 70 -0.93 -10.16 -3.98
N PHE A 71 -2.21 -9.80 -3.87
CA PHE A 71 -3.12 -10.53 -3.00
C PHE A 71 -3.34 -11.98 -3.48
N SER A 72 -3.48 -12.17 -4.80
CA SER A 72 -3.58 -13.50 -5.42
C SER A 72 -2.37 -14.37 -5.09
N ASP A 73 -1.16 -13.82 -5.13
CA ASP A 73 0.09 -14.53 -4.82
C ASP A 73 0.17 -14.95 -3.33
N CYS A 74 -0.49 -14.21 -2.44
CA CYS A 74 -0.57 -14.57 -1.03
C CYS A 74 -1.44 -15.79 -0.74
N TRP A 75 -2.29 -16.22 -1.69
CA TRP A 75 -3.25 -17.31 -1.51
C TRP A 75 -3.10 -18.39 -2.58
N PRO A 76 -2.03 -19.20 -2.54
CA PRO A 76 -1.80 -20.26 -3.52
C PRO A 76 -2.97 -21.26 -3.51
N GLY A 77 -3.46 -21.58 -4.70
CA GLY A 77 -4.60 -22.49 -4.90
C GLY A 77 -5.96 -21.79 -5.02
N PHE A 78 -6.16 -20.62 -4.43
CA PHE A 78 -7.39 -19.82 -4.56
C PHE A 78 -7.17 -18.49 -5.29
N GLY A 79 -5.96 -18.13 -5.61
CA GLY A 79 -5.44 -16.87 -6.10
C GLY A 79 -6.47 -15.94 -6.74
N ILE A 80 -6.90 -16.24 -7.96
CA ILE A 80 -7.82 -15.40 -8.72
C ILE A 80 -9.20 -15.27 -8.07
N TRP A 81 -9.71 -16.34 -7.46
CA TRP A 81 -11.02 -16.35 -6.79
C TRP A 81 -10.97 -15.53 -5.50
N ALA A 82 -9.87 -15.63 -4.77
CA ALA A 82 -9.64 -14.80 -3.59
C ALA A 82 -9.56 -13.30 -3.97
N ALA A 83 -8.87 -12.97 -5.06
CA ALA A 83 -8.79 -11.61 -5.59
C ALA A 83 -10.17 -11.08 -6.03
N ALA A 84 -10.97 -11.92 -6.72
CA ALA A 84 -12.32 -11.57 -7.11
C ALA A 84 -13.23 -11.33 -5.88
N GLY A 85 -13.16 -12.19 -4.88
CA GLY A 85 -13.91 -12.04 -3.63
C GLY A 85 -13.52 -10.77 -2.87
N LEU A 86 -12.23 -10.47 -2.77
CA LEU A 86 -11.73 -9.25 -2.15
C LEU A 86 -12.22 -8.01 -2.90
N LEU A 87 -12.17 -8.03 -4.22
CA LEU A 87 -12.67 -6.95 -5.07
C LEU A 87 -14.16 -6.71 -4.85
N LEU A 88 -14.98 -7.77 -4.86
CA LEU A 88 -16.42 -7.67 -4.63
C LEU A 88 -16.74 -7.08 -3.24
N LEU A 89 -16.05 -7.50 -2.20
CA LEU A 89 -16.19 -6.94 -0.85
C LEU A 89 -15.81 -5.45 -0.82
N SER A 90 -14.72 -5.08 -1.49
CA SER A 90 -14.26 -3.69 -1.56
C SER A 90 -15.25 -2.82 -2.34
N LEU A 91 -15.83 -3.34 -3.44
CA LEU A 91 -16.87 -2.68 -4.22
C LEU A 91 -18.14 -2.47 -3.40
N TRP A 92 -18.61 -3.51 -2.72
CA TRP A 92 -19.77 -3.42 -1.85
C TRP A 92 -19.61 -2.37 -0.74
N GLN A 93 -18.42 -2.32 -0.11
CA GLN A 93 -18.13 -1.34 0.92
C GLN A 93 -18.04 0.08 0.36
N THR A 94 -17.40 0.26 -0.78
CA THR A 94 -17.27 1.56 -1.45
C THR A 94 -18.64 2.08 -1.93
N GLY A 95 -19.53 1.19 -2.35
CA GLY A 95 -20.89 1.53 -2.74
C GLY A 95 -21.75 2.13 -1.62
N LYS A 96 -21.39 1.93 -0.35
CA LYS A 96 -22.04 2.56 0.81
C LYS A 96 -21.65 4.03 1.01
N GLY A 97 -20.67 4.53 0.26
CA GLY A 97 -20.21 5.90 0.29
C GLY A 97 -18.98 6.15 1.19
N ASN A 98 -18.38 7.31 1.01
CA ASN A 98 -17.08 7.66 1.61
C ASN A 98 -17.05 7.63 3.14
N LYS A 99 -18.18 7.95 3.81
CA LYS A 99 -18.26 7.87 5.28
C LYS A 99 -18.15 6.42 5.78
N ALA A 100 -18.79 5.49 5.07
CA ALA A 100 -18.72 4.07 5.41
C ALA A 100 -17.32 3.49 5.15
N VAL A 101 -16.68 3.90 4.05
CA VAL A 101 -15.28 3.54 3.74
C VAL A 101 -14.36 4.04 4.86
N ALA A 102 -14.43 5.33 5.21
CA ALA A 102 -13.58 5.91 6.25
C ALA A 102 -13.76 5.23 7.61
N ALA A 103 -15.00 4.91 8.01
CA ALA A 103 -15.27 4.21 9.25
C ALA A 103 -14.68 2.78 9.24
N SER A 104 -14.88 2.04 8.14
CA SER A 104 -14.34 0.68 8.02
C SER A 104 -12.82 0.66 7.99
N VAL A 105 -12.19 1.56 7.23
CA VAL A 105 -10.73 1.68 7.16
C VAL A 105 -10.15 2.00 8.53
N SER A 106 -10.81 2.87 9.31
CA SER A 106 -10.36 3.21 10.66
C SER A 106 -10.42 2.01 11.62
N VAL A 107 -11.55 1.29 11.66
CA VAL A 107 -11.73 0.13 12.54
C VAL A 107 -10.81 -1.02 12.14
N LEU A 108 -10.81 -1.39 10.85
CA LEU A 108 -9.98 -2.47 10.34
C LEU A 108 -8.50 -2.12 10.42
N GLY A 109 -8.15 -0.84 10.27
CA GLY A 109 -6.79 -0.35 10.45
C GLY A 109 -6.25 -0.53 11.86
N LEU A 110 -7.05 -0.28 12.89
CA LEU A 110 -6.68 -0.55 14.27
C LEU A 110 -6.48 -2.05 14.52
N PHE A 111 -7.37 -2.87 13.97
CA PHE A 111 -7.25 -4.32 14.07
C PHE A 111 -6.00 -4.85 13.36
N GLN A 112 -5.72 -4.34 12.17
CA GLN A 112 -4.52 -4.63 11.41
C GLN A 112 -3.25 -4.19 12.17
N LEU A 113 -3.27 -3.00 12.78
CA LEU A 113 -2.17 -2.50 13.60
C LEU A 113 -1.86 -3.45 14.77
N ALA A 114 -2.88 -3.92 15.46
CA ALA A 114 -2.72 -4.86 16.57
C ALA A 114 -2.15 -6.21 16.11
N LEU A 115 -2.67 -6.76 15.01
CA LEU A 115 -2.19 -8.03 14.44
C LEU A 115 -0.74 -7.94 13.97
N ILE A 116 -0.43 -6.93 13.16
CA ILE A 116 0.93 -6.73 12.65
C ILE A 116 1.88 -6.41 13.79
N GLY A 117 1.48 -5.57 14.74
CA GLY A 117 2.27 -5.25 15.93
C GLY A 117 2.59 -6.48 16.77
N GLY A 118 1.63 -7.37 16.95
CA GLY A 118 1.84 -8.65 17.64
C GLY A 118 2.84 -9.57 16.93
N VAL A 119 2.74 -9.67 15.60
CA VAL A 119 3.70 -10.45 14.79
C VAL A 119 5.09 -9.84 14.85
N LEU A 120 5.21 -8.51 14.74
CA LEU A 120 6.49 -7.81 14.84
C LEU A 120 7.10 -7.98 16.22
N ALA A 121 6.32 -7.85 17.29
CA ALA A 121 6.81 -8.05 18.66
C ALA A 121 7.39 -9.46 18.86
N ALA A 122 6.74 -10.48 18.28
CA ALA A 122 7.27 -11.84 18.29
C ALA A 122 8.57 -11.96 17.46
N GLY A 123 8.69 -11.20 16.36
CA GLY A 123 9.85 -11.22 15.47
C GLY A 123 11.09 -10.52 16.03
N VAL A 124 10.92 -9.49 16.87
CA VAL A 124 12.03 -8.69 17.39
C VAL A 124 13.13 -9.54 18.04
N GLN A 125 12.75 -10.58 18.78
CA GLN A 125 13.70 -11.46 19.47
C GLN A 125 14.52 -12.35 18.51
N SER A 126 14.08 -12.48 17.27
CA SER A 126 14.69 -13.32 16.25
C SER A 126 15.50 -12.53 15.22
N ILE A 127 15.66 -11.23 15.41
CA ILE A 127 16.44 -10.36 14.53
C ILE A 127 17.91 -10.77 14.58
N ARG A 128 18.50 -10.95 13.39
CA ARG A 128 19.94 -11.18 13.21
C ARG A 128 20.57 -9.91 12.69
N PRO A 129 21.51 -9.27 13.43
CA PRO A 129 22.15 -8.02 13.01
C PRO A 129 22.82 -8.12 11.62
N ALA A 130 23.33 -9.28 11.26
CA ALA A 130 23.93 -9.54 9.94
C ALA A 130 22.95 -9.30 8.78
N ASN A 131 21.63 -9.46 9.00
CA ASN A 131 20.59 -9.23 7.98
C ASN A 131 20.23 -7.74 7.84
N LEU A 132 20.61 -6.91 8.82
CA LEU A 132 20.26 -5.49 8.87
C LEU A 132 21.28 -4.58 8.16
N GLN A 133 22.22 -5.13 7.44
CA GLN A 133 23.20 -4.34 6.71
C GLN A 133 22.48 -3.37 5.76
N PRO A 134 22.76 -2.05 5.85
CA PRO A 134 22.17 -1.07 4.95
C PRO A 134 22.65 -1.38 3.53
N ARG A 135 21.69 -1.54 2.62
CA ARG A 135 21.97 -1.64 1.20
C ARG A 135 21.66 -0.30 0.57
N PHE A 136 22.43 0.07 -0.43
CA PHE A 136 22.15 1.28 -1.18
C PHE A 136 20.75 1.13 -1.81
N PRO A 137 19.89 2.18 -1.75
CA PRO A 137 18.56 2.09 -2.32
C PRO A 137 18.63 1.64 -3.77
N ALA A 138 18.10 0.47 -4.06
CA ALA A 138 18.14 -0.09 -5.40
C ALA A 138 17.06 0.54 -6.30
N PHE A 139 16.27 1.48 -5.79
CA PHE A 139 15.12 2.13 -6.43
C PHE A 139 14.05 1.15 -6.96
N GLN A 140 14.21 -0.13 -6.72
CA GLN A 140 13.28 -1.17 -7.17
C GLN A 140 12.01 -1.23 -6.32
N GLY A 141 12.04 -0.65 -5.13
CA GLY A 141 10.98 -0.74 -4.12
C GLY A 141 10.10 0.50 -3.97
N TRP A 142 10.01 1.40 -4.95
CA TRP A 142 9.26 2.66 -4.85
C TRP A 142 7.73 2.49 -4.85
N LEU A 143 7.29 1.27 -4.66
CA LEU A 143 5.88 0.91 -4.64
C LEU A 143 5.11 1.61 -3.52
N LEU A 144 5.75 1.83 -2.37
CA LEU A 144 5.18 2.60 -1.27
C LEU A 144 4.79 4.01 -1.74
N THR A 145 5.68 4.69 -2.46
CA THR A 145 5.39 6.01 -3.05
C THR A 145 4.27 5.93 -4.07
N ALA A 146 4.28 4.91 -4.94
CA ALA A 146 3.25 4.70 -5.96
C ALA A 146 1.84 4.56 -5.37
N LEU A 147 1.71 3.91 -4.22
CA LEU A 147 0.43 3.67 -3.55
C LEU A 147 0.03 4.81 -2.60
N LEU A 148 0.99 5.44 -1.93
CA LEU A 148 0.71 6.53 -1.00
C LEU A 148 0.22 7.80 -1.69
N LEU A 149 0.81 8.18 -2.82
CA LEU A 149 0.44 9.41 -3.51
C LEU A 149 -1.03 9.42 -3.97
N PRO A 150 -1.57 8.36 -4.59
CA PRO A 150 -2.99 8.30 -4.91
C PRO A 150 -3.90 8.37 -3.70
N THR A 151 -3.55 7.67 -2.62
CA THR A 151 -4.42 7.51 -1.46
C THR A 151 -4.40 8.71 -0.52
N LEU A 152 -3.27 9.39 -0.37
CA LEU A 152 -3.07 10.53 0.53
C LEU A 152 -2.97 11.88 -0.19
N GLY A 153 -2.72 11.87 -1.49
CA GLY A 153 -2.47 13.07 -2.29
C GLY A 153 -3.66 14.02 -2.41
N THR A 154 -4.84 13.62 -1.97
CA THR A 154 -6.06 14.44 -1.96
C THR A 154 -6.24 15.24 -0.67
N GLU A 155 -5.41 15.04 0.37
CA GLU A 155 -5.59 15.62 1.69
C GLU A 155 -4.47 16.60 2.07
N GLU A 156 -4.83 17.70 2.72
CA GLU A 156 -3.91 18.77 3.14
C GLU A 156 -3.10 18.43 4.40
N GLU A 157 -3.46 17.41 5.16
CA GLU A 157 -2.94 17.17 6.52
C GLU A 157 -2.05 15.92 6.66
N SER A 158 -1.30 15.55 5.64
CA SER A 158 -0.39 14.38 5.69
C SER A 158 0.93 14.63 6.45
N GLY A 159 0.91 15.50 7.47
CA GLY A 159 2.11 15.95 8.18
C GLY A 159 2.74 14.99 9.19
N SER A 160 2.13 13.83 9.46
CA SER A 160 2.63 12.89 10.46
C SER A 160 3.70 11.96 9.89
N LEU A 161 4.86 11.88 10.57
CA LEU A 161 5.94 10.96 10.25
C LEU A 161 5.70 9.53 10.77
N TRP A 162 4.82 9.37 11.75
CA TRP A 162 4.58 8.10 12.42
C TRP A 162 4.25 6.93 11.49
N PRO A 163 3.38 7.11 10.47
CA PRO A 163 3.10 6.02 9.55
C PRO A 163 4.32 5.57 8.76
N GLY A 164 5.19 6.51 8.36
CA GLY A 164 6.45 6.19 7.68
C GLY A 164 7.41 5.41 8.58
N LEU A 165 7.56 5.83 9.84
CA LEU A 165 8.37 5.11 10.83
C LEU A 165 7.83 3.69 11.08
N TRP A 166 6.51 3.52 11.06
CA TRP A 166 5.88 2.21 11.18
C TRP A 166 6.20 1.30 9.99
N ALA A 167 6.16 1.84 8.77
CA ALA A 167 6.56 1.10 7.56
C ALA A 167 8.03 0.64 7.63
N VAL A 168 8.91 1.51 8.10
CA VAL A 168 10.33 1.18 8.33
C VAL A 168 10.45 0.08 9.38
N GLY A 169 9.71 0.15 10.47
CA GLY A 169 9.66 -0.87 11.53
C GLY A 169 9.24 -2.25 10.99
N ILE A 170 8.19 -2.31 10.16
CA ILE A 170 7.76 -3.55 9.51
C ILE A 170 8.90 -4.15 8.67
N SER A 171 9.53 -3.33 7.83
CA SER A 171 10.59 -3.80 6.94
C SER A 171 11.86 -4.19 7.69
N LEU A 172 12.21 -3.45 8.75
CA LEU A 172 13.39 -3.71 9.56
C LEU A 172 13.25 -5.03 10.33
N VAL A 173 12.11 -5.27 10.97
CA VAL A 173 11.89 -6.52 11.72
C VAL A 173 11.80 -7.70 10.76
N SER A 174 10.99 -7.60 9.69
CA SER A 174 10.85 -8.69 8.72
C SER A 174 12.17 -9.01 8.01
N GLY A 175 12.90 -8.00 7.54
CA GLY A 175 14.21 -8.16 6.91
C GLY A 175 15.31 -8.59 7.88
N GLY A 176 15.21 -8.22 9.17
CA GLY A 176 16.13 -8.68 10.20
C GLY A 176 16.00 -10.17 10.53
N VAL A 177 14.80 -10.73 10.40
CA VAL A 177 14.55 -12.18 10.60
C VAL A 177 14.83 -12.97 9.32
N VAL A 178 14.35 -12.48 8.17
CA VAL A 178 14.45 -13.15 6.87
C VAL A 178 15.31 -12.32 5.94
N PRO A 179 16.52 -12.78 5.56
CA PRO A 179 17.35 -12.02 4.64
C PRO A 179 16.71 -11.92 3.26
N ALA A 180 16.73 -10.73 2.67
CA ALA A 180 16.11 -10.47 1.37
C ALA A 180 16.60 -11.40 0.24
N GLY A 181 17.86 -11.84 0.30
CA GLY A 181 18.43 -12.77 -0.68
C GLY A 181 17.95 -14.22 -0.57
N SER A 182 17.20 -14.57 0.48
CA SER A 182 16.64 -15.92 0.66
C SER A 182 15.20 -16.06 0.15
N LEU A 183 14.57 -14.94 -0.22
CA LEU A 183 13.19 -14.92 -0.72
C LEU A 183 13.15 -15.36 -2.18
N GLN A 184 12.26 -16.28 -2.49
CA GLN A 184 11.94 -16.64 -3.86
C GLN A 184 10.97 -15.61 -4.47
N THR A 185 10.84 -15.63 -5.80
CA THR A 185 9.89 -14.75 -6.51
C THR A 185 8.46 -14.99 -6.00
N GLY A 186 7.79 -13.93 -5.56
CA GLY A 186 6.44 -13.98 -5.00
C GLY A 186 6.36 -14.22 -3.47
N GLU A 187 7.49 -14.47 -2.80
CA GLU A 187 7.51 -14.59 -1.34
C GLU A 187 7.57 -13.23 -0.66
N ASN A 188 6.89 -13.12 0.48
CA ASN A 188 6.84 -11.92 1.30
C ASN A 188 7.65 -12.14 2.58
N ALA A 189 8.63 -11.26 2.85
CA ALA A 189 9.50 -11.36 4.03
C ALA A 189 8.71 -11.38 5.34
N PHE A 190 7.63 -10.62 5.44
CA PHE A 190 6.78 -10.60 6.63
C PHE A 190 6.04 -11.93 6.83
N ARG A 191 5.58 -12.55 5.74
CA ARG A 191 4.93 -13.87 5.77
C ARG A 191 5.94 -14.96 6.15
N GLU A 192 7.11 -14.98 5.52
CA GLU A 192 8.16 -15.96 5.82
C GLU A 192 8.70 -15.81 7.26
N MET A 193 8.79 -14.58 7.76
CA MET A 193 9.07 -14.34 9.17
C MET A 193 8.02 -15.02 10.07
N SER A 194 6.74 -14.79 9.78
CA SER A 194 5.67 -15.38 10.60
C SER A 194 5.64 -16.91 10.54
N ARG A 195 6.00 -17.47 9.39
CA ARG A 195 6.13 -18.91 9.20
C ARG A 195 7.30 -19.49 9.99
N SER A 196 8.47 -18.87 9.92
CA SER A 196 9.63 -19.28 10.68
C SER A 196 9.39 -19.20 12.20
N LEU A 197 8.73 -18.15 12.67
CA LEU A 197 8.36 -18.00 14.08
C LEU A 197 7.32 -19.03 14.54
N SER A 198 6.41 -19.47 13.66
CA SER A 198 5.44 -20.50 13.99
C SER A 198 6.05 -21.89 14.10
N VAL A 199 7.12 -22.16 13.35
CA VAL A 199 7.85 -23.46 13.37
C VAL A 199 8.77 -23.53 14.61
N PHE A 200 9.49 -22.45 14.92
CA PHE A 200 10.48 -22.39 16.00
C PHE A 200 9.94 -21.80 17.31
N GLY A 201 8.76 -21.20 17.28
CA GLY A 201 8.17 -20.48 18.41
C GLY A 201 7.01 -21.21 19.08
N LYS A 202 6.64 -20.69 20.26
CA LYS A 202 5.51 -21.22 21.06
C LYS A 202 4.13 -20.85 20.50
N ILE A 203 4.06 -19.97 19.49
CA ILE A 203 2.79 -19.45 18.94
C ILE A 203 2.43 -20.22 17.69
N ARG A 204 1.64 -21.28 17.87
CA ARG A 204 1.05 -22.01 16.74
C ARG A 204 0.07 -21.08 15.99
N ARG A 205 0.08 -21.12 14.63
CA ARG A 205 -0.82 -20.36 13.73
C ARG A 205 -0.54 -18.87 13.58
N LEU A 206 0.67 -18.40 13.88
CA LEU A 206 1.05 -17.00 13.60
C LEU A 206 0.92 -16.66 12.11
N GLU A 207 1.17 -17.62 11.23
CA GLU A 207 0.99 -17.50 9.78
C GLU A 207 -0.46 -17.18 9.40
N SER A 208 -1.44 -17.79 10.05
CA SER A 208 -2.86 -17.50 9.80
C SER A 208 -3.24 -16.09 10.22
N LEU A 209 -2.73 -15.60 11.36
CA LEU A 209 -2.93 -14.23 11.80
C LEU A 209 -2.29 -13.22 10.83
N THR A 210 -1.12 -13.56 10.31
CA THR A 210 -0.45 -12.75 9.28
C THR A 210 -1.26 -12.69 8.00
N ALA A 211 -1.81 -13.80 7.52
CA ALA A 211 -2.66 -13.85 6.35
C ALA A 211 -3.92 -12.97 6.51
N VAL A 212 -4.54 -13.00 7.69
CA VAL A 212 -5.68 -12.11 8.00
C VAL A 212 -5.24 -10.65 7.98
N GLY A 213 -4.13 -10.30 8.65
CA GLY A 213 -3.60 -8.93 8.67
C GLY A 213 -3.28 -8.40 7.28
N LEU A 214 -2.67 -9.21 6.43
CA LEU A 214 -2.41 -8.89 5.01
C LEU A 214 -3.71 -8.66 4.25
N SER A 215 -4.69 -9.56 4.39
CA SER A 215 -5.98 -9.45 3.70
C SER A 215 -6.73 -8.18 4.09
N LEU A 216 -6.72 -7.81 5.37
CA LEU A 216 -7.30 -6.55 5.84
C LEU A 216 -6.59 -5.33 5.23
N GLY A 217 -5.26 -5.38 5.10
CA GLY A 217 -4.47 -4.33 4.47
C GLY A 217 -4.81 -4.14 2.99
N PHE A 218 -4.88 -5.23 2.23
CA PHE A 218 -5.28 -5.18 0.82
C PHE A 218 -6.71 -4.67 0.65
N PHE A 219 -7.63 -5.11 1.51
CA PHE A 219 -9.02 -4.64 1.50
C PHE A 219 -9.10 -3.13 1.74
N THR A 220 -8.44 -2.61 2.79
CA THR A 220 -8.45 -1.18 3.10
C THR A 220 -7.84 -0.34 1.99
N LEU A 221 -6.75 -0.81 1.39
CA LEU A 221 -6.10 -0.15 0.27
C LEU A 221 -7.00 -0.09 -0.97
N LEU A 222 -7.66 -1.20 -1.32
CA LEU A 222 -8.61 -1.23 -2.42
C LEU A 222 -9.81 -0.30 -2.19
N CYS A 223 -10.38 -0.29 -0.99
CA CYS A 223 -11.47 0.62 -0.66
C CYS A 223 -11.09 2.09 -0.84
N LEU A 224 -9.86 2.46 -0.51
CA LEU A 224 -9.37 3.83 -0.69
C LEU A 224 -9.12 4.17 -2.17
N LEU A 225 -8.52 3.27 -2.93
CA LEU A 225 -8.31 3.47 -4.37
C LEU A 225 -9.63 3.59 -5.14
N LEU A 226 -10.63 2.77 -4.78
CA LEU A 226 -11.96 2.81 -5.37
C LEU A 226 -12.76 4.05 -4.93
N GLY A 227 -12.61 4.47 -3.67
CA GLY A 227 -13.31 5.62 -3.11
C GLY A 227 -13.03 6.93 -3.84
N GLN A 228 -11.82 7.09 -4.38
CA GLN A 228 -11.45 8.28 -5.16
C GLN A 228 -12.26 8.44 -6.46
N GLY A 229 -12.70 7.36 -7.08
CA GLY A 229 -13.59 7.39 -8.25
C GLY A 229 -14.99 7.88 -7.91
N ASN A 230 -15.47 7.58 -6.70
CA ASN A 230 -16.81 7.93 -6.26
C ASN A 230 -16.99 9.44 -5.99
N GLU A 231 -15.97 10.13 -5.53
CA GLU A 231 -16.01 11.59 -5.27
C GLU A 231 -16.26 12.43 -6.53
N ARG A 232 -15.97 11.87 -7.72
CA ARG A 232 -16.02 12.60 -9.00
C ARG A 232 -17.22 12.23 -9.87
N GLY A 233 -18.20 11.48 -9.35
CA GLY A 233 -19.37 11.04 -10.13
C GLY A 233 -19.05 10.05 -11.25
N VAL A 234 -17.79 9.61 -11.38
CA VAL A 234 -17.40 8.53 -12.29
C VAL A 234 -17.93 7.23 -11.69
N LYS A 235 -18.52 6.40 -12.54
CA LYS A 235 -18.96 5.07 -12.11
C LYS A 235 -17.78 4.34 -11.51
N TRP A 236 -17.70 4.31 -10.18
CA TRP A 236 -16.63 3.70 -9.37
C TRP A 236 -16.37 2.23 -9.71
N MET A 237 -17.30 1.56 -10.38
CA MET A 237 -17.13 0.20 -10.90
C MET A 237 -16.11 0.12 -12.06
N PHE A 238 -15.92 1.21 -12.82
CA PHE A 238 -15.03 1.19 -13.98
C PHE A 238 -13.58 0.88 -13.61
N PRO A 239 -12.93 1.58 -12.67
CA PRO A 239 -11.55 1.26 -12.30
C PRO A 239 -11.42 -0.14 -11.68
N ALA A 240 -12.45 -0.66 -11.02
CA ALA A 240 -12.44 -2.01 -10.49
C ALA A 240 -12.45 -3.08 -11.58
N LEU A 241 -13.35 -2.93 -12.55
CA LEU A 241 -13.46 -3.85 -13.68
C LEU A 241 -12.20 -3.79 -14.56
N ALA A 242 -11.70 -2.60 -14.84
CA ALA A 242 -10.47 -2.42 -15.60
C ALA A 242 -9.26 -3.02 -14.84
N GLY A 243 -9.15 -2.80 -13.53
CA GLY A 243 -8.09 -3.38 -12.71
C GLY A 243 -8.14 -4.91 -12.66
N PHE A 244 -9.32 -5.49 -12.55
CA PHE A 244 -9.48 -6.94 -12.61
C PHE A 244 -9.13 -7.51 -13.97
N SER A 245 -9.50 -6.82 -15.06
CA SER A 245 -9.12 -7.22 -16.41
C SER A 245 -7.61 -7.17 -16.61
N LEU A 246 -6.92 -6.16 -16.07
CA LEU A 246 -5.46 -6.04 -16.12
C LEU A 246 -4.76 -7.15 -15.32
N LEU A 247 -5.33 -7.57 -14.19
CA LEU A 247 -4.86 -8.74 -13.45
C LEU A 247 -4.94 -10.00 -14.32
N LEU A 248 -6.07 -10.22 -15.01
CA LEU A 248 -6.26 -11.38 -15.88
C LEU A 248 -5.27 -11.42 -17.05
N VAL A 249 -4.89 -10.26 -17.57
CA VAL A 249 -3.89 -10.14 -18.63
C VAL A 249 -2.45 -10.29 -18.12
N GLY A 250 -2.25 -10.28 -16.79
CA GLY A 250 -0.93 -10.39 -16.19
C GLY A 250 -0.06 -9.13 -16.37
N CYS A 251 -0.69 -7.96 -16.58
CA CYS A 251 0.03 -6.70 -16.70
C CYS A 251 0.69 -6.31 -15.39
N ALA A 252 2.01 -6.34 -15.32
CA ALA A 252 2.79 -5.87 -14.19
C ALA A 252 3.64 -4.67 -14.58
N ILE A 253 3.61 -3.62 -13.76
CA ILE A 253 4.48 -2.45 -13.93
C ILE A 253 5.53 -2.47 -12.81
N PRO A 254 6.84 -2.36 -13.16
CA PRO A 254 7.88 -2.25 -12.15
C PRO A 254 7.63 -1.09 -11.19
N GLY A 255 7.92 -1.29 -9.89
CA GLY A 255 7.59 -0.34 -8.83
C GLY A 255 8.18 1.06 -9.03
N ASN A 256 9.37 1.18 -9.64
CA ASN A 256 10.00 2.45 -9.98
C ASN A 256 9.19 3.26 -11.02
N TYR A 257 8.69 2.61 -12.08
CA TYR A 257 7.83 3.28 -13.07
C TYR A 257 6.47 3.63 -12.46
N ALA A 258 5.91 2.74 -11.64
CA ALA A 258 4.68 3.01 -10.93
C ALA A 258 4.81 4.25 -10.00
N ALA A 259 5.92 4.39 -9.29
CA ALA A 259 6.21 5.55 -8.47
C ALA A 259 6.36 6.82 -9.31
N LEU A 260 7.12 6.75 -10.40
CA LEU A 260 7.34 7.90 -11.29
C LEU A 260 6.02 8.43 -11.85
N ILE A 261 5.16 7.55 -12.37
CA ILE A 261 3.86 7.93 -12.92
C ILE A 261 2.98 8.54 -11.82
N SER A 262 2.96 7.95 -10.62
CA SER A 262 2.22 8.51 -9.50
C SER A 262 2.75 9.90 -9.09
N VAL A 263 4.06 10.11 -9.04
CA VAL A 263 4.66 11.43 -8.78
C VAL A 263 4.25 12.45 -9.84
N VAL A 264 4.29 12.08 -11.11
CA VAL A 264 3.87 12.97 -12.21
C VAL A 264 2.41 13.34 -12.06
N LEU A 265 1.51 12.38 -11.88
CA LEU A 265 0.07 12.61 -11.86
C LEU A 265 -0.43 13.32 -10.59
N TRP A 266 0.18 13.08 -9.43
CA TRP A 266 -0.29 13.63 -8.15
C TRP A 266 0.48 14.83 -7.65
N ILE A 267 1.72 15.02 -8.08
CA ILE A 267 2.60 16.09 -7.62
C ILE A 267 2.98 17.04 -8.75
N LEU A 268 3.70 16.56 -9.76
CA LEU A 268 4.31 17.45 -10.76
C LEU A 268 3.27 18.17 -11.61
N LEU A 269 2.31 17.47 -12.19
CA LEU A 269 1.29 18.12 -13.03
C LEU A 269 0.42 19.10 -12.23
N PRO A 270 -0.09 18.80 -11.02
CA PRO A 270 -0.81 19.76 -10.22
C PRO A 270 0.04 20.96 -9.76
N ALA A 271 1.33 20.75 -9.47
CA ALA A 271 2.23 21.86 -9.11
C ALA A 271 2.50 22.77 -10.31
N LEU A 272 2.75 22.20 -11.49
CA LEU A 272 2.91 22.97 -12.73
C LEU A 272 1.65 23.77 -13.09
N LEU A 273 0.47 23.14 -12.99
CA LEU A 273 -0.80 23.82 -13.22
C LEU A 273 -0.99 24.99 -12.25
N ARG A 274 -0.58 24.84 -10.99
CA ARG A 274 -0.59 25.93 -10.02
C ARG A 274 0.32 27.07 -10.45
N ALA A 275 1.55 26.76 -10.84
CA ALA A 275 2.54 27.77 -11.27
C ALA A 275 2.07 28.54 -12.52
N VAL A 276 1.44 27.85 -13.49
CA VAL A 276 0.94 28.47 -14.72
C VAL A 276 -0.35 29.25 -14.48
N SER A 277 -1.26 28.78 -13.63
CA SER A 277 -2.56 29.42 -13.41
C SER A 277 -2.48 30.65 -12.49
N GLY A 278 -1.36 30.88 -11.80
CA GLY A 278 -1.19 32.00 -10.84
C GLY A 278 -2.17 31.95 -9.66
N LYS A 279 -2.94 30.86 -9.52
CA LYS A 279 -3.93 30.70 -8.45
C LYS A 279 -3.24 30.16 -7.19
N SER A 280 -3.23 30.97 -6.15
CA SER A 280 -2.78 30.62 -4.80
C SER A 280 -3.71 29.62 -4.12
#